data_f6355623f39a0bccfea855ac9bfcf926
#
_entry.id   f6355623f39a0bccfea855ac9bfcf926
#
_cell.length_a   1.000
_cell.length_b   1.000
_cell.length_c   1.000
_cell.angle_alpha   90.00
_cell.angle_beta   90.00
_cell.angle_gamma   90.00
#
_symmetry.space_group_name_H-M   'P 1'
#
loop_
_entity.id
_entity.type
_entity.pdbx_description
1 polymer ?
#
loop_
_entity_poly.entity_id
_entity_poly.type
_entity_poly.pdbx_seq_one_letter_code
_entity_poly.pdbx_strand_id
1 'polypeptide(L)'
;MVRAVIQYESVPETERYARHVTEFSQQVECDAFRHGKAFGAPIGEPAFAYYAEFEWADMDAFKAATRSEEFAASGKDAMDMGIPFTVTFAELE
;
A
#
# COMPACT_ATOMS: atom_id res chain seq x y z
N MET A 1 4.37 -5.12 -15.61
CA MET A 1 3.67 -5.14 -14.32
C MET A 1 4.02 -3.90 -13.54
N VAL A 2 3.04 -3.30 -12.92
CA VAL A 2 3.21 -2.04 -12.17
C VAL A 2 2.77 -2.26 -10.74
N ARG A 3 3.51 -1.70 -9.77
CA ARG A 3 3.16 -1.76 -8.34
C ARG A 3 3.18 -0.38 -7.70
N ALA A 4 2.25 -0.19 -6.77
CA ALA A 4 2.31 0.90 -5.79
C ALA A 4 2.78 0.27 -4.48
N VAL A 5 3.93 0.69 -3.99
CA VAL A 5 4.56 0.14 -2.79
C VAL A 5 4.43 1.16 -1.66
N ILE A 6 3.80 0.73 -0.56
CA ILE A 6 3.56 1.57 0.61
C ILE A 6 4.38 1.02 1.76
N GLN A 7 5.21 1.89 2.37
CA GLN A 7 6.09 1.51 3.46
C GLN A 7 5.81 2.39 4.67
N TYR A 8 5.38 1.78 5.77
CA TYR A 8 5.05 2.47 7.02
C TYR A 8 6.22 2.41 8.00
N GLU A 9 6.46 3.50 8.71
CA GLU A 9 7.55 3.57 9.70
C GLU A 9 7.29 2.72 10.94
N SER A 10 6.02 2.48 11.29
CA SER A 10 5.65 1.61 12.40
C SER A 10 4.50 0.70 12.00
N VAL A 11 4.32 -0.38 12.77
CA VAL A 11 3.26 -1.34 12.51
C VAL A 11 1.92 -0.73 12.89
N PRO A 12 0.94 -0.67 11.96
CA PRO A 12 -0.40 -0.16 12.29
C PRO A 12 -1.08 -1.03 13.34
N GLU A 13 -1.99 -0.42 14.09
CA GLU A 13 -2.85 -1.15 15.01
C GLU A 13 -3.71 -2.13 14.20
N THR A 14 -3.79 -3.38 14.67
CA THR A 14 -4.36 -4.49 13.89
C THR A 14 -5.79 -4.24 13.42
N GLU A 15 -6.67 -3.85 14.33
CA GLU A 15 -8.08 -3.64 13.99
C GLU A 15 -8.27 -2.42 13.09
N ARG A 16 -7.51 -1.35 13.35
CA ARG A 16 -7.58 -0.15 12.54
C ARG A 16 -7.12 -0.42 11.11
N TYR A 17 -6.04 -1.19 10.95
CA TYR A 17 -5.55 -1.52 9.62
C TYR A 17 -6.48 -2.49 8.88
N ALA A 18 -7.08 -3.44 9.60
CA ALA A 18 -8.08 -4.34 9.01
C ALA A 18 -9.26 -3.55 8.43
N ARG A 19 -9.70 -2.50 9.12
CA ARG A 19 -10.76 -1.62 8.62
C ARG A 19 -10.30 -0.84 7.38
N HIS A 20 -9.06 -0.35 7.38
CA HIS A 20 -8.47 0.32 6.21
C HIS A 20 -8.49 -0.60 4.98
N VAL A 21 -8.08 -1.85 5.15
CA VAL A 21 -8.08 -2.84 4.07
C VAL A 21 -9.50 -3.09 3.56
N THR A 22 -10.42 -3.40 4.46
CA THR A 22 -11.80 -3.78 4.09
C THR A 22 -12.56 -2.61 3.47
N GLU A 23 -12.48 -1.43 4.06
CA GLU A 23 -13.30 -0.29 3.63
C GLU A 23 -12.66 0.50 2.48
N PHE A 24 -11.34 0.46 2.34
CA PHE A 24 -10.65 1.31 1.38
C PHE A 24 -9.76 0.55 0.40
N SER A 25 -8.78 -0.20 0.87
CA SER A 25 -7.81 -0.84 -0.03
C SER A 25 -8.46 -1.83 -0.98
N GLN A 26 -9.40 -2.63 -0.48
CA GLN A 26 -10.10 -3.63 -1.29
C GLN A 26 -11.09 -3.02 -2.29
N GLN A 27 -11.39 -1.74 -2.18
CA GLN A 27 -12.25 -1.04 -3.13
C GLN A 27 -11.47 -0.53 -4.35
N VAL A 28 -10.15 -0.49 -4.27
CA VAL A 28 -9.30 -0.09 -5.38
C VAL A 28 -9.23 -1.21 -6.41
N GLU A 29 -9.54 -0.91 -7.67
CA GLU A 29 -9.43 -1.90 -8.74
C GLU A 29 -7.95 -2.20 -8.99
N CYS A 30 -7.57 -3.46 -8.82
CA CYS A 30 -6.21 -3.93 -9.00
C CYS A 30 -6.19 -5.45 -9.21
N ASP A 31 -5.08 -5.98 -9.68
CA ASP A 31 -4.93 -7.42 -9.85
C ASP A 31 -4.59 -8.12 -8.54
N ALA A 32 -3.92 -7.42 -7.64
CA ALA A 32 -3.59 -7.96 -6.33
C ALA A 32 -3.33 -6.82 -5.34
N PHE A 33 -3.69 -7.06 -4.08
CA PHE A 33 -3.31 -6.23 -2.96
C PHE A 33 -2.76 -7.15 -1.88
N ARG A 34 -1.57 -6.84 -1.36
CA ARG A 34 -0.90 -7.64 -0.34
C ARG A 34 -0.33 -6.72 0.72
N HIS A 35 -0.25 -7.21 1.95
CA HIS A 35 0.36 -6.44 3.03
C HIS A 35 0.97 -7.37 4.05
N GLY A 36 1.90 -6.86 4.84
CA GLY A 36 2.56 -7.65 5.86
C GLY A 36 3.58 -6.84 6.65
N LYS A 37 4.10 -7.47 7.68
CA LYS A 37 5.05 -6.88 8.61
C LYS A 37 6.48 -7.22 8.20
N ALA A 38 7.38 -6.24 8.26
CA ALA A 38 8.80 -6.50 8.13
C ALA A 38 9.29 -7.25 9.37
N PHE A 39 10.13 -8.26 9.19
CA PHE A 39 10.63 -9.05 10.33
C PHE A 39 12.15 -9.04 10.44
N GLY A 40 12.85 -8.45 9.50
CA GLY A 40 14.30 -8.40 9.56
C GLY A 40 14.93 -7.87 8.29
N ALA A 41 16.23 -7.74 8.31
CA ALA A 41 17.07 -7.35 7.18
C ALA A 41 18.38 -8.13 7.26
N PRO A 42 19.08 -8.32 6.11
CA PRO A 42 20.36 -9.07 6.15
C PRO A 42 21.44 -8.31 6.92
N ILE A 43 21.37 -6.97 6.94
CA ILE A 43 22.32 -6.11 7.66
C ILE A 43 21.51 -4.97 8.28
N GLY A 44 21.69 -4.74 9.60
CA GLY A 44 21.04 -3.62 10.29
C GLY A 44 19.54 -3.80 10.46
N GLU A 45 18.85 -2.67 10.60
CA GLU A 45 17.41 -2.64 10.79
C GLU A 45 16.69 -2.58 9.44
N PRO A 46 15.46 -3.14 9.33
CA PRO A 46 14.65 -2.94 8.14
C PRO A 46 14.37 -1.46 7.89
N ALA A 47 14.26 -1.09 6.61
CA ALA A 47 13.98 0.29 6.23
C ALA A 47 12.56 0.74 6.56
N PHE A 48 11.67 -0.20 6.84
CA PHE A 48 10.26 0.06 7.19
C PHE A 48 9.78 -1.03 8.15
N ALA A 49 8.66 -0.76 8.84
CA ALA A 49 8.08 -1.71 9.80
C ALA A 49 6.93 -2.51 9.19
N TYR A 50 6.16 -1.91 8.28
CA TYR A 50 5.01 -2.55 7.65
C TYR A 50 4.96 -2.21 6.17
N TYR A 51 4.44 -3.14 5.37
CA TYR A 51 4.49 -3.07 3.91
C TYR A 51 3.11 -3.37 3.33
N ALA A 52 2.74 -2.62 2.31
CA ALA A 52 1.57 -2.93 1.50
C ALA A 52 1.89 -2.68 0.03
N GLU A 53 1.22 -3.41 -0.86
CA GLU A 53 1.39 -3.19 -2.29
C GLU A 53 0.08 -3.41 -3.04
N PHE A 54 -0.14 -2.57 -4.05
CA PHE A 54 -1.11 -2.82 -5.11
C PHE A 54 -0.37 -3.24 -6.36
N GLU A 55 -0.95 -4.13 -7.15
CA GLU A 55 -0.35 -4.61 -8.38
C GLU A 55 -1.33 -4.51 -9.54
N TRP A 56 -0.84 -4.04 -10.68
CA TRP A 56 -1.59 -3.97 -11.94
C TRP A 56 -0.79 -4.61 -13.06
N ALA A 57 -1.50 -5.26 -14.01
CA ALA A 57 -0.85 -5.97 -15.11
C ALA A 57 -0.06 -5.03 -16.03
N ASP A 58 -0.57 -3.81 -16.25
CA ASP A 58 0.03 -2.85 -17.16
C ASP A 58 -0.17 -1.40 -16.70
N MET A 59 0.48 -0.50 -17.43
CA MET A 59 0.47 0.92 -17.09
C MET A 59 -0.91 1.56 -17.27
N ASP A 60 -1.69 1.11 -18.25
CA ASP A 60 -3.02 1.67 -18.48
C ASP A 60 -3.97 1.36 -17.32
N ALA A 61 -3.94 0.12 -16.83
CA ALA A 61 -4.72 -0.28 -15.66
C ALA A 61 -4.31 0.52 -14.41
N PHE A 62 -3.01 0.71 -14.21
CA PHE A 62 -2.47 1.53 -13.13
C PHE A 62 -2.98 2.97 -13.20
N LYS A 63 -2.87 3.59 -14.37
CA LYS A 63 -3.32 4.99 -14.55
C LYS A 63 -4.80 5.16 -14.28
N ALA A 64 -5.62 4.21 -14.76
CA ALA A 64 -7.06 4.26 -14.51
C ALA A 64 -7.37 4.14 -13.02
N ALA A 65 -6.74 3.18 -12.33
CA ALA A 65 -6.98 2.94 -10.91
C ALA A 65 -6.53 4.12 -10.05
N THR A 66 -5.36 4.70 -10.31
CA THR A 66 -4.83 5.79 -9.49
C THR A 66 -5.56 7.12 -9.69
N ARG A 67 -6.39 7.23 -10.72
CA ARG A 67 -7.27 8.38 -10.95
C ARG A 67 -8.63 8.21 -10.29
N SER A 68 -8.91 7.04 -9.72
CA SER A 68 -10.22 6.73 -9.15
C SER A 68 -10.43 7.40 -7.78
N GLU A 69 -11.71 7.59 -7.42
CA GLU A 69 -12.08 8.08 -6.09
C GLU A 69 -11.68 7.07 -5.01
N GLU A 70 -11.75 5.77 -5.33
CA GLU A 70 -11.39 4.69 -4.41
C GLU A 70 -9.92 4.75 -4.04
N PHE A 71 -9.03 5.01 -4.99
CA PHE A 71 -7.61 5.15 -4.69
C PHE A 71 -7.34 6.39 -3.84
N ALA A 72 -7.97 7.50 -4.18
CA ALA A 72 -7.85 8.75 -3.40
C ALA A 72 -8.35 8.55 -1.97
N ALA A 73 -9.49 7.86 -1.79
CA ALA A 73 -10.04 7.58 -0.47
C ALA A 73 -9.12 6.68 0.35
N SER A 74 -8.50 5.68 -0.29
CA SER A 74 -7.54 4.80 0.36
C SER A 74 -6.31 5.57 0.85
N GLY A 75 -5.80 6.48 0.02
CA GLY A 75 -4.68 7.35 0.40
C GLY A 75 -5.02 8.27 1.57
N LYS A 76 -6.21 8.85 1.56
CA LYS A 76 -6.66 9.72 2.65
C LYS A 76 -6.79 8.93 3.95
N ASP A 77 -7.37 7.74 3.92
CA ASP A 77 -7.51 6.92 5.12
C ASP A 77 -6.15 6.47 5.66
N ALA A 78 -5.20 6.17 4.78
CA ALA A 78 -3.83 5.87 5.18
C ALA A 78 -3.21 7.05 5.95
N MET A 79 -3.42 8.28 5.47
CA MET A 79 -2.95 9.49 6.17
C MET A 79 -3.66 9.67 7.51
N ASP A 80 -4.94 9.38 7.58
CA ASP A 80 -5.74 9.51 8.81
C ASP A 80 -5.28 8.55 9.92
N MET A 81 -4.60 7.47 9.58
CA MET A 81 -4.01 6.57 10.59
C MET A 81 -2.87 7.21 11.37
N GLY A 82 -2.28 8.29 10.86
CA GLY A 82 -1.27 9.06 11.58
C GLY A 82 0.12 8.44 11.62
N ILE A 83 0.37 7.36 10.91
CA ILE A 83 1.68 6.73 10.84
C ILE A 83 2.41 7.25 9.59
N PRO A 84 3.63 7.78 9.73
CA PRO A 84 4.40 8.20 8.56
C PRO A 84 4.62 7.05 7.59
N PHE A 85 4.41 7.31 6.32
CA PHE A 85 4.61 6.31 5.28
C PHE A 85 5.08 6.96 3.98
N THR A 86 5.62 6.13 3.09
CA THR A 86 5.99 6.52 1.73
C THR A 86 5.22 5.67 0.74
N VAL A 87 4.96 6.24 -0.44
CA VAL A 87 4.38 5.51 -1.57
C VAL A 87 5.33 5.64 -2.75
N THR A 88 5.67 4.53 -3.35
CA THR A 88 6.53 4.49 -4.53
C THR A 88 5.83 3.69 -5.62
N PHE A 89 5.80 4.24 -6.82
CA PHE A 89 5.30 3.51 -8.00
C PHE A 89 6.51 2.90 -8.72
N ALA A 90 6.41 1.61 -9.02
CA ALA A 90 7.49 0.88 -9.68
C ALA A 90 6.95 0.09 -10.85
N GLU A 91 7.70 0.09 -11.94
CA GLU A 91 7.41 -0.76 -13.09
C GLU A 91 8.41 -1.93 -13.07
N LEU A 92 7.86 -3.16 -13.05
CA LEU A 92 8.66 -4.37 -13.01
C LEU A 92 8.83 -4.92 -14.42
N GLU A 93 10.03 -5.39 -14.71
CA GLU A 93 10.37 -5.96 -16.01
C GLU A 93 10.32 -7.48 -16.00
#